data_24bd64a702ee68eef0b76efa69486481
#
_entry.id   24bd64a702ee68eef0b76efa69486481
#
_cell.length_a   1.000
_cell.length_b   1.000
_cell.length_c   1.000
_cell.angle_alpha   90.00
_cell.angle_beta   90.00
_cell.angle_gamma   90.00
#
_symmetry.space_group_name_H-M   'P 1'
#
loop_
_entity.id
_entity.type
_entity.pdbx_description
1 polymer ?
#
loop_
_entity_poly.entity_id
_entity_poly.type
_entity_poly.pdbx_seq_one_letter_code
_entity_poly.pdbx_strand_id
1 'polypeptide(L)'
;MQMLHVMIRHPETIRPSDMLLKAKEMMDAGRFRRLPVVHEGCVVGILTERDLRKHGGYLESTKVDAAMKTPAVTVESKASVEEAARLMLANKIGGLPVVDGGKLTGIVTSSDMLRAFLNVVEATEKIVER
;
A
#
# COMPACT_ATOMS: atom_id res chain seq x y z
N MET A 1 -12.37 -10.36 10.25
CA MET A 1 -11.13 -10.57 9.49
C MET A 1 -10.24 -9.36 9.67
N GLN A 2 -9.02 -9.57 10.07
CA GLN A 2 -8.06 -8.52 10.35
C GLN A 2 -7.06 -8.36 9.20
N MET A 3 -6.41 -7.20 9.14
CA MET A 3 -5.41 -6.89 8.11
C MET A 3 -4.30 -7.94 8.05
N LEU A 4 -3.86 -8.45 9.18
CA LEU A 4 -2.80 -9.47 9.24
C LEU A 4 -3.13 -10.76 8.45
N HIS A 5 -4.41 -11.01 8.16
CA HIS A 5 -4.86 -12.17 7.41
C HIS A 5 -4.93 -11.93 5.89
N VAL A 6 -4.91 -10.67 5.45
CA VAL A 6 -5.08 -10.31 4.04
C VAL A 6 -3.92 -9.49 3.47
N MET A 7 -3.10 -8.89 4.31
CA MET A 7 -1.97 -8.06 3.88
C MET A 7 -0.84 -8.88 3.26
N ILE A 8 -0.07 -8.23 2.40
CA ILE A 8 1.21 -8.76 1.94
C ILE A 8 2.26 -8.37 2.98
N ARG A 9 2.97 -9.36 3.52
CA ARG A 9 4.02 -9.13 4.53
C ARG A 9 5.32 -8.75 3.87
N HIS A 10 6.13 -7.95 4.58
CA HIS A 10 7.46 -7.53 4.15
C HIS A 10 7.46 -6.91 2.74
N PRO A 11 6.65 -5.85 2.53
CA PRO A 11 6.60 -5.18 1.24
C PRO A 11 7.94 -4.51 0.92
N GLU A 12 8.22 -4.33 -0.36
CA GLU A 12 9.34 -3.53 -0.80
C GLU A 12 9.14 -2.08 -0.33
N THR A 13 10.23 -1.43 0.03
CA THR A 13 10.22 -0.04 0.53
C THR A 13 11.25 0.79 -0.21
N ILE A 14 11.13 2.10 -0.07
CA ILE A 14 12.07 3.05 -0.64
C ILE A 14 12.37 4.14 0.39
N ARG A 15 13.53 4.77 0.27
CA ARG A 15 13.93 5.85 1.18
C ARG A 15 13.53 7.22 0.63
N PRO A 16 13.29 8.20 1.48
CA PRO A 16 13.00 9.58 1.02
C PRO A 16 14.10 10.17 0.14
N SER A 17 15.35 9.78 0.40
CA SER A 17 16.52 10.29 -0.32
C SER A 17 16.81 9.58 -1.64
N ASP A 18 16.12 8.48 -1.93
CA ASP A 18 16.26 7.77 -3.21
C ASP A 18 15.65 8.59 -4.34
N MET A 19 16.13 8.37 -5.56
CA MET A 19 15.55 9.02 -6.75
C MET A 19 14.33 8.29 -7.27
N LEU A 20 13.45 9.00 -7.93
CA LEU A 20 12.24 8.41 -8.51
C LEU A 20 12.54 7.32 -9.54
N LEU A 21 13.68 7.42 -10.24
CA LEU A 21 14.08 6.39 -11.19
C LEU A 21 14.21 5.03 -10.51
N LYS A 22 14.78 4.99 -9.31
CA LYS A 22 14.87 3.75 -8.53
C LYS A 22 13.48 3.18 -8.24
N ALA A 23 12.54 4.04 -7.86
CA ALA A 23 11.16 3.61 -7.60
C ALA A 23 10.52 3.01 -8.86
N LYS A 24 10.72 3.65 -10.01
CA LYS A 24 10.20 3.13 -11.28
C LYS A 24 10.76 1.75 -11.60
N GLU A 25 12.06 1.58 -11.46
CA GLU A 25 12.71 0.29 -11.69
C GLU A 25 12.16 -0.81 -10.76
N MET A 26 11.95 -0.47 -9.48
CA MET A 26 11.38 -1.39 -8.50
C MET A 26 9.94 -1.77 -8.85
N MET A 27 9.12 -0.79 -9.22
CA MET A 27 7.72 -1.04 -9.60
C MET A 27 7.61 -1.89 -10.86
N ASP A 28 8.45 -1.61 -11.86
CA ASP A 28 8.46 -2.38 -13.11
C ASP A 28 8.90 -3.82 -12.86
N ALA A 29 9.97 -4.04 -12.09
CA ALA A 29 10.48 -5.36 -11.79
C ALA A 29 9.53 -6.19 -10.92
N GLY A 30 8.91 -5.57 -9.94
CA GLY A 30 8.02 -6.24 -8.99
C GLY A 30 6.57 -6.28 -9.41
N ARG A 31 6.20 -5.57 -10.48
CA ARG A 31 4.83 -5.44 -10.97
C ARG A 31 3.85 -4.93 -9.92
N PHE A 32 4.29 -3.95 -9.15
CA PHE A 32 3.44 -3.27 -8.18
C PHE A 32 3.45 -1.76 -8.46
N ARG A 33 2.50 -1.05 -7.89
CA ARG A 33 2.24 0.37 -8.21
C ARG A 33 2.42 1.31 -7.03
N ARG A 34 2.88 0.80 -5.89
CA ARG A 34 3.02 1.57 -4.65
C ARG A 34 4.24 1.11 -3.90
N LEU A 35 4.90 2.07 -3.26
CA LEU A 35 6.03 1.81 -2.37
C LEU A 35 5.83 2.61 -1.10
N PRO A 36 5.77 1.97 0.06
CA PRO A 36 5.90 2.70 1.32
C PRO A 36 7.26 3.35 1.39
N VAL A 37 7.29 4.61 1.81
CA VAL A 37 8.52 5.37 2.01
C VAL A 37 8.88 5.27 3.48
N VAL A 38 10.07 4.74 3.75
CA VAL A 38 10.53 4.42 5.12
C VAL A 38 11.81 5.18 5.43
N HIS A 39 11.83 5.81 6.60
CA HIS A 39 13.01 6.51 7.12
C HIS A 39 13.21 6.07 8.57
N GLU A 40 14.41 5.59 8.87
CA GLU A 40 14.75 5.11 10.22
C GLU A 40 13.73 4.10 10.79
N GLY A 41 13.29 3.20 9.94
CA GLY A 41 12.35 2.14 10.31
C GLY A 41 10.88 2.55 10.36
N CYS A 42 10.57 3.83 10.17
CA CYS A 42 9.21 4.35 10.25
C CYS A 42 8.68 4.75 8.88
N VAL A 43 7.39 4.50 8.65
CA VAL A 43 6.71 4.94 7.41
C VAL A 43 6.53 6.45 7.49
N VAL A 44 7.08 7.17 6.50
CA VAL A 44 6.98 8.63 6.40
C VAL A 44 6.11 9.09 5.24
N GLY A 45 5.77 8.21 4.32
CA GLY A 45 4.95 8.56 3.19
C GLY A 45 4.64 7.34 2.33
N ILE A 46 3.94 7.57 1.24
CA ILE A 46 3.69 6.56 0.21
C ILE A 46 3.92 7.15 -1.17
N LEU A 47 4.54 6.37 -2.05
CA LEU A 47 4.82 6.75 -3.42
C LEU A 47 4.03 5.83 -4.35
N THR A 48 3.34 6.41 -5.34
CA THR A 48 2.54 5.65 -6.29
C THR A 48 3.04 5.86 -7.72
N GLU A 49 2.63 4.97 -8.62
CA GLU A 49 2.91 5.11 -10.05
C GLU A 49 2.40 6.46 -10.59
N ARG A 50 1.25 6.93 -10.09
CA ARG A 50 0.70 8.24 -10.47
C ARG A 50 1.68 9.37 -10.11
N ASP A 51 2.31 9.28 -8.94
CA ASP A 51 3.31 10.28 -8.53
C ASP A 51 4.50 10.27 -9.47
N LEU A 52 4.93 9.10 -9.93
CA LEU A 52 6.01 8.99 -10.93
C LEU A 52 5.63 9.66 -12.25
N ARG A 53 4.40 9.46 -12.72
CA ARG A 53 3.94 10.05 -13.97
C ARG A 53 3.93 11.57 -13.95
N LYS A 54 3.67 12.17 -12.81
CA LYS A 54 3.71 13.64 -12.64
C LYS A 54 5.12 14.21 -12.83
N HIS A 55 6.15 13.39 -12.69
CA HIS A 55 7.55 13.79 -12.81
C HIS A 55 8.26 13.06 -13.95
N GLY A 56 7.53 12.63 -14.98
CA GLY A 56 8.00 11.73 -16.02
C GLY A 56 9.29 12.10 -16.74
N GLY A 57 9.57 13.40 -16.89
CA GLY A 57 10.80 13.89 -17.53
C GLY A 57 11.96 14.10 -16.54
N TYR A 58 11.75 13.87 -15.25
CA TYR A 58 12.71 14.26 -14.19
C TYR A 58 12.95 13.15 -13.16
N LEU A 59 12.77 11.89 -13.54
CA LEU A 59 12.92 10.77 -12.60
C LEU A 59 14.32 10.63 -12.03
N GLU A 60 15.33 10.97 -12.83
CA GLU A 60 16.73 10.88 -12.42
C GLU A 60 17.16 11.99 -11.47
N SER A 61 16.44 13.08 -11.45
CA SER A 61 16.79 14.29 -10.68
C SER A 61 15.82 14.64 -9.58
N THR A 62 14.75 13.86 -9.39
CA THR A 62 13.73 14.11 -8.38
C THR A 62 13.83 13.06 -7.27
N LYS A 63 13.95 13.52 -6.04
CA LYS A 63 13.95 12.63 -4.87
C LYS A 63 12.54 12.19 -4.53
N VAL A 64 12.43 11.01 -3.93
CA VAL A 64 11.17 10.44 -3.48
C VAL A 64 10.43 11.40 -2.54
N ASP A 65 11.13 12.05 -1.63
CA ASP A 65 10.51 12.97 -0.67
C ASP A 65 9.84 14.19 -1.31
N ALA A 66 10.24 14.55 -2.51
CA ALA A 66 9.62 15.66 -3.26
C ALA A 66 8.32 15.25 -3.96
N ALA A 67 8.08 13.95 -4.13
CA ALA A 67 6.93 13.43 -4.89
C ALA A 67 5.95 12.61 -4.05
N MET A 68 6.41 12.04 -2.94
CA MET A 68 5.58 11.18 -2.09
C MET A 68 4.41 11.93 -1.46
N LYS A 69 3.37 11.20 -1.13
CA LYS A 69 2.28 11.72 -0.30
C LYS A 69 2.65 11.51 1.17
N THR A 70 2.52 12.56 1.96
CA THR A 70 2.84 12.55 3.38
C THR A 70 1.86 13.46 4.14
N PRO A 71 1.41 13.05 5.35
CA PRO A 71 1.63 11.73 5.93
C PRO A 71 0.90 10.64 5.14
N ALA A 72 1.38 9.41 5.22
CA ALA A 72 0.69 8.27 4.63
C ALA A 72 -0.56 7.94 5.46
N VAL A 73 -1.65 7.59 4.78
CA VAL A 73 -2.80 6.98 5.44
C VAL A 73 -2.44 5.53 5.72
N THR A 74 -2.46 5.12 6.98
CA THR A 74 -2.03 3.79 7.42
C THR A 74 -3.12 3.09 8.21
N VAL A 75 -2.95 1.79 8.43
CA VAL A 75 -3.86 0.97 9.21
C VAL A 75 -3.02 0.00 10.05
N GLU A 76 -3.52 -0.40 11.20
CA GLU A 76 -2.84 -1.36 12.06
C GLU A 76 -3.13 -2.80 11.61
N SER A 77 -2.23 -3.74 11.94
CA SER A 77 -2.38 -5.15 11.54
C SER A 77 -3.61 -5.81 12.18
N LYS A 78 -4.04 -5.33 13.33
CA LYS A 78 -5.24 -5.84 14.03
C LYS A 78 -6.53 -5.15 13.59
N ALA A 79 -6.45 -4.13 12.74
CA ALA A 79 -7.63 -3.47 12.22
C ALA A 79 -8.45 -4.42 11.34
N SER A 80 -9.75 -4.19 11.30
CA SER A 80 -10.66 -5.00 10.50
C SER A 80 -10.58 -4.67 9.02
N VAL A 81 -10.99 -5.62 8.20
CA VAL A 81 -11.17 -5.41 6.75
C VAL A 81 -12.13 -4.27 6.48
N GLU A 82 -13.22 -4.14 7.26
CA GLU A 82 -14.18 -3.05 7.12
C GLU A 82 -13.55 -1.69 7.37
N GLU A 83 -12.72 -1.57 8.40
CA GLU A 83 -12.02 -0.32 8.70
C GLU A 83 -11.09 0.09 7.56
N ALA A 84 -10.31 -0.85 7.05
CA ALA A 84 -9.41 -0.61 5.92
C ALA A 84 -10.19 -0.19 4.67
N ALA A 85 -11.30 -0.87 4.37
CA ALA A 85 -12.16 -0.54 3.23
C ALA A 85 -12.71 0.88 3.34
N ARG A 86 -13.16 1.29 4.54
CA ARG A 86 -13.66 2.65 4.77
C ARG A 86 -12.57 3.70 4.55
N LEU A 87 -11.35 3.43 5.03
CA LEU A 87 -10.22 4.33 4.83
C LEU A 87 -9.87 4.48 3.36
N MET A 88 -9.85 3.39 2.60
CA MET A 88 -9.58 3.43 1.17
C MET A 88 -10.63 4.25 0.42
N LEU A 89 -11.90 4.03 0.72
CA LEU A 89 -13.01 4.75 0.08
C LEU A 89 -13.01 6.23 0.46
N ALA A 90 -12.84 6.54 1.75
CA ALA A 90 -12.85 7.92 2.24
C ALA A 90 -11.71 8.75 1.66
N ASN A 91 -10.54 8.14 1.48
CA ASN A 91 -9.35 8.81 0.98
C ASN A 91 -9.13 8.62 -0.53
N LYS A 92 -9.98 7.84 -1.20
CA LYS A 92 -9.88 7.53 -2.64
C LYS A 92 -8.51 6.96 -3.00
N ILE A 93 -8.05 6.01 -2.22
CA ILE A 93 -6.75 5.35 -2.39
C ILE A 93 -6.93 3.84 -2.52
N GLY A 94 -6.06 3.23 -3.30
CA GLY A 94 -6.12 1.79 -3.59
C GLY A 94 -5.13 0.94 -2.80
N GLY A 95 -4.50 1.49 -1.78
CA GLY A 95 -3.57 0.75 -0.94
C GLY A 95 -3.24 1.48 0.34
N LEU A 96 -2.95 0.70 1.39
CA LEU A 96 -2.61 1.20 2.72
C LEU A 96 -1.38 0.48 3.24
N PRO A 97 -0.36 1.19 3.69
CA PRO A 97 0.67 0.56 4.52
C PRO A 97 0.04 0.07 5.83
N VAL A 98 0.43 -1.11 6.25
CA VAL A 98 0.02 -1.66 7.55
C VAL A 98 1.16 -1.41 8.53
N VAL A 99 0.86 -0.67 9.60
CA VAL A 99 1.87 -0.11 10.50
C VAL A 99 1.49 -0.41 11.94
N ASP A 100 2.42 -0.94 12.71
CA ASP A 100 2.26 -1.16 14.14
C ASP A 100 3.39 -0.42 14.87
N GLY A 101 3.02 0.51 15.74
CA GLY A 101 4.00 1.31 16.48
C GLY A 101 4.92 2.12 15.56
N GLY A 102 4.41 2.63 14.44
CA GLY A 102 5.17 3.39 13.46
C GLY A 102 5.95 2.53 12.47
N LYS A 103 6.08 1.23 12.71
CA LYS A 103 6.88 0.31 11.88
C LYS A 103 6.02 -0.42 10.88
N LEU A 104 6.54 -0.54 9.66
CA LEU A 104 5.85 -1.22 8.57
C LEU A 104 5.83 -2.73 8.82
N THR A 105 4.63 -3.32 8.78
CA THR A 105 4.44 -4.77 8.90
C THR A 105 3.88 -5.40 7.63
N GLY A 106 3.26 -4.61 6.78
CA GLY A 106 2.70 -5.12 5.53
C GLY A 106 2.14 -4.01 4.66
N ILE A 107 1.52 -4.42 3.58
CA ILE A 107 0.74 -3.54 2.71
C ILE A 107 -0.53 -4.27 2.29
N VAL A 108 -1.64 -3.54 2.20
CA VAL A 108 -2.89 -4.07 1.68
C VAL A 108 -3.35 -3.21 0.53
N THR A 109 -3.79 -3.84 -0.55
CA THR A 109 -4.29 -3.16 -1.75
C THR A 109 -5.77 -3.46 -1.95
N SER A 110 -6.41 -2.68 -2.83
CA SER A 110 -7.81 -2.95 -3.20
C SER A 110 -7.97 -4.34 -3.81
N SER A 111 -6.98 -4.86 -4.53
CA SER A 111 -7.02 -6.24 -5.05
C SER A 111 -7.04 -7.28 -3.93
N ASP A 112 -6.26 -7.06 -2.86
CA ASP A 112 -6.27 -7.93 -1.68
C ASP A 112 -7.64 -7.91 -1.01
N MET A 113 -8.25 -6.73 -0.92
CA MET A 113 -9.58 -6.56 -0.34
C MET A 113 -10.66 -7.26 -1.17
N LEU A 114 -10.59 -7.16 -2.50
CA LEU A 114 -11.53 -7.84 -3.39
C LEU A 114 -11.40 -9.37 -3.28
N ARG A 115 -10.18 -9.89 -3.18
CA ARG A 115 -9.98 -11.33 -2.97
C ARG A 115 -10.61 -11.80 -1.66
N ALA A 116 -10.40 -11.03 -0.59
CA ALA A 116 -11.01 -11.32 0.72
C ALA A 116 -12.54 -11.31 0.63
N PHE A 117 -13.10 -10.32 -0.07
CA PHE A 117 -14.54 -10.21 -0.30
C PHE A 117 -15.08 -11.42 -1.06
N LEU A 118 -14.42 -11.85 -2.14
CA LEU A 118 -14.83 -13.00 -2.91
C LEU A 118 -14.82 -14.27 -2.06
N ASN A 119 -13.83 -14.46 -1.21
CA ASN A 119 -13.76 -15.61 -0.33
C ASN A 119 -14.96 -15.66 0.64
N VAL A 120 -15.35 -14.52 1.19
CA VAL A 120 -16.51 -14.42 2.09
C VAL A 120 -17.81 -14.72 1.32
N VAL A 121 -18.01 -14.14 0.15
CA VAL A 121 -19.20 -14.34 -0.68
C VAL A 121 -19.34 -15.81 -1.08
N GLU A 122 -18.27 -16.43 -1.56
CA GLU A 122 -18.26 -17.82 -1.98
C GLU A 122 -18.57 -18.77 -0.81
N ALA A 123 -18.01 -18.49 0.37
CA ALA A 123 -18.30 -19.27 1.57
C ALA A 123 -19.77 -19.15 1.98
N THR A 124 -20.34 -17.95 1.89
CA THR A 124 -21.75 -17.68 2.21
C THR A 124 -22.67 -18.38 1.23
N GLU A 125 -22.38 -18.35 -0.06
CA GLU A 125 -23.17 -19.04 -1.08
C GLU A 125 -23.18 -20.55 -0.86
N LYS A 126 -22.03 -21.14 -0.54
CA LYS A 126 -21.95 -22.57 -0.22
C LYS A 126 -22.84 -22.97 0.97
N ILE A 127 -22.94 -22.13 1.97
CA ILE A 127 -23.79 -22.35 3.14
C ILE A 127 -25.26 -22.30 2.73
N VAL A 128 -25.65 -21.33 1.90
CA VAL A 128 -27.03 -21.15 1.46
C VAL A 128 -27.48 -22.29 0.53
N GLU A 129 -26.59 -22.82 -0.31
CA GLU A 129 -26.89 -23.91 -1.25
C GLU A 129 -27.08 -25.27 -0.59
N ARG A 130 -26.74 -25.41 0.68
CA ARG A 130 -27.00 -26.63 1.44
C ARG A 130 -28.49 -26.70 1.85
#